data_8b716813158b332eebda6eb45a344ea6
#
_entry.id   8b716813158b332eebda6eb45a344ea6
#
_cell.length_a   1.000
_cell.length_b   1.000
_cell.length_c   1.000
_cell.angle_alpha   90.00
_cell.angle_beta   90.00
_cell.angle_gamma   90.00
#
_symmetry.space_group_name_H-M   'P 1'
#
loop_
_entity.id
_entity.type
_entity.pdbx_description
1 polymer ?
#
loop_
_entity_poly.entity_id
_entity_poly.type
_entity_poly.pdbx_seq_one_letter_code
_entity_poly.pdbx_strand_id
1 'polypeptide(L)'
;LMIDCYMALDVPYSIDLANAVKEANLFWIEEALPPHDLESHKHIKRACPWQKWSTGEHTNTRYGFRNIIRDRSVDILQPDLAYAGMTETLRIAAMASAYDLMVIPHCSGVYAYNFGISSTVTPFNEFINLHPTAEKIVPIFGKIFTNEPVPVNGEVTLTDLPGFGAEFNDEVELEEI
;
A
#
# COMPACT_ATOMS: atom_id res chain seq x y z
N LEU A 1 -7.80 -0.84 -12.79
CA LEU A 1 -8.42 0.23 -12.02
C LEU A 1 -8.59 -0.23 -10.57
N MET A 2 -8.44 0.67 -9.60
CA MET A 2 -8.57 0.46 -8.17
C MET A 2 -9.33 1.65 -7.58
N ILE A 3 -9.95 1.47 -6.40
CA ILE A 3 -10.62 2.54 -5.66
C ILE A 3 -10.07 2.51 -4.24
N ASP A 4 -9.73 3.68 -3.72
CA ASP A 4 -9.43 3.91 -2.32
C ASP A 4 -10.62 4.63 -1.67
N CYS A 5 -11.07 4.12 -0.53
CA CYS A 5 -12.24 4.63 0.20
C CYS A 5 -11.85 5.28 1.54
N TYR A 6 -10.59 5.19 1.96
CA TYR A 6 -10.07 5.82 3.17
C TYR A 6 -10.98 5.64 4.40
N MET A 7 -11.41 4.41 4.66
CA MET A 7 -12.25 4.01 5.80
C MET A 7 -13.64 4.70 5.87
N ALA A 8 -14.12 5.25 4.76
CA ALA A 8 -15.30 6.11 4.76
C ALA A 8 -16.64 5.37 4.67
N LEU A 9 -16.63 4.06 4.43
CA LEU A 9 -17.84 3.30 4.14
C LEU A 9 -18.29 2.47 5.34
N ASP A 10 -19.54 2.02 5.29
CA ASP A 10 -20.10 0.98 6.14
C ASP A 10 -20.26 -0.33 5.34
N VAL A 11 -20.66 -1.41 6.02
CA VAL A 11 -20.84 -2.74 5.41
C VAL A 11 -21.87 -2.72 4.28
N PRO A 12 -23.11 -2.19 4.45
CA PRO A 12 -24.08 -2.11 3.39
C PRO A 12 -23.59 -1.35 2.17
N TYR A 13 -23.02 -0.16 2.39
CA TYR A 13 -22.49 0.67 1.30
C TYR A 13 -21.33 -0.01 0.56
N SER A 14 -20.43 -0.67 1.26
CA SER A 14 -19.31 -1.41 0.66
C SER A 14 -19.79 -2.51 -0.28
N ILE A 15 -20.85 -3.25 0.13
CA ILE A 15 -21.46 -4.30 -0.68
C ILE A 15 -22.15 -3.71 -1.91
N ASP A 16 -22.92 -2.63 -1.72
CA ASP A 16 -23.63 -1.94 -2.81
C ASP A 16 -22.65 -1.35 -3.82
N LEU A 17 -21.56 -0.71 -3.36
CA LEU A 17 -20.48 -0.20 -4.22
C LEU A 17 -19.86 -1.33 -5.03
N ALA A 18 -19.43 -2.42 -4.38
CA ALA A 18 -18.82 -3.54 -5.07
C ALA A 18 -19.72 -4.15 -6.14
N ASN A 19 -21.05 -4.24 -5.87
CA ASN A 19 -22.02 -4.68 -6.86
C ASN A 19 -22.16 -3.69 -8.02
N ALA A 20 -22.24 -2.39 -7.73
CA ALA A 20 -22.44 -1.34 -8.73
C ALA A 20 -21.23 -1.24 -9.70
N VAL A 21 -20.01 -1.47 -9.20
CA VAL A 21 -18.78 -1.37 -10.01
C VAL A 21 -18.28 -2.71 -10.54
N LYS A 22 -19.02 -3.81 -10.38
CA LYS A 22 -18.61 -5.16 -10.75
C LYS A 22 -18.14 -5.27 -12.21
N GLU A 23 -18.87 -4.65 -13.11
CA GLU A 23 -18.53 -4.65 -14.55
C GLU A 23 -17.21 -3.91 -14.85
N ALA A 24 -16.76 -3.00 -13.96
CA ALA A 24 -15.49 -2.30 -14.10
C ALA A 24 -14.28 -3.20 -13.78
N ASN A 25 -14.50 -4.38 -13.19
CA ASN A 25 -13.50 -5.37 -12.85
C ASN A 25 -12.31 -4.75 -12.09
N LEU A 26 -12.60 -4.07 -10.98
CA LEU A 26 -11.59 -3.43 -10.15
C LEU A 26 -10.59 -4.46 -9.63
N PHE A 27 -9.31 -4.10 -9.62
CA PHE A 27 -8.28 -4.97 -9.06
C PHE A 27 -8.43 -5.09 -7.55
N TRP A 28 -8.67 -3.95 -6.84
CA TRP A 28 -9.12 -3.95 -5.45
C TRP A 28 -10.02 -2.75 -5.13
N ILE A 29 -10.73 -2.85 -3.99
CA ILE A 29 -11.29 -1.73 -3.23
C ILE A 29 -10.51 -1.65 -1.93
N GLU A 30 -9.91 -0.49 -1.68
CA GLU A 30 -9.01 -0.20 -0.58
C GLU A 30 -9.74 0.47 0.54
N GLU A 31 -9.40 0.10 1.78
CA GLU A 31 -9.88 0.71 3.03
C GLU A 31 -11.37 1.09 3.02
N ALA A 32 -12.22 0.18 2.54
CA ALA A 32 -13.67 0.41 2.58
C ALA A 32 -14.17 0.65 4.02
N LEU A 33 -13.59 -0.07 5.00
CA LEU A 33 -13.99 -0.10 6.40
C LEU A 33 -12.82 0.23 7.32
N PRO A 34 -13.08 0.68 8.57
CA PRO A 34 -12.05 0.88 9.58
C PRO A 34 -11.18 -0.38 9.78
N PRO A 35 -9.84 -0.25 9.87
CA PRO A 35 -8.92 -1.39 9.86
C PRO A 35 -9.02 -2.32 11.06
N HIS A 36 -9.58 -1.86 12.18
CA HIS A 36 -9.78 -2.66 13.39
C HIS A 36 -11.05 -3.52 13.37
N ASP A 37 -11.98 -3.26 12.45
CA ASP A 37 -13.24 -4.01 12.33
C ASP A 37 -13.09 -5.24 11.41
N LEU A 38 -12.33 -6.23 11.86
CA LEU A 38 -12.01 -7.42 11.08
C LEU A 38 -13.24 -8.29 10.75
N GLU A 39 -14.28 -8.28 11.58
CA GLU A 39 -15.50 -9.05 11.32
C GLU A 39 -16.26 -8.45 10.13
N SER A 40 -16.34 -7.13 10.06
CA SER A 40 -16.95 -6.43 8.92
C SER A 40 -16.16 -6.64 7.64
N HIS A 41 -14.81 -6.60 7.68
CA HIS A 41 -13.96 -6.96 6.53
C HIS A 41 -14.24 -8.39 6.04
N LYS A 42 -14.31 -9.37 6.94
CA LYS A 42 -14.70 -10.75 6.59
C LYS A 42 -16.11 -10.85 6.02
N HIS A 43 -17.03 -10.02 6.50
CA HIS A 43 -18.41 -9.97 6.00
C HIS A 43 -18.45 -9.49 4.55
N ILE A 44 -17.89 -8.33 4.22
CA ILE A 44 -17.89 -7.80 2.85
C ILE A 44 -17.18 -8.75 1.89
N LYS A 45 -16.08 -9.36 2.31
CA LYS A 45 -15.35 -10.34 1.51
C LYS A 45 -16.20 -11.58 1.20
N ARG A 46 -16.97 -12.10 2.16
CA ARG A 46 -17.89 -13.22 1.92
C ARG A 46 -19.07 -12.82 1.03
N ALA A 47 -19.59 -11.61 1.19
CA ALA A 47 -20.72 -11.10 0.40
C ALA A 47 -20.32 -10.84 -1.06
N CYS A 48 -19.08 -10.39 -1.30
CA CYS A 48 -18.55 -10.05 -2.62
C CYS A 48 -17.26 -10.83 -2.94
N PRO A 49 -17.31 -12.16 -3.11
CA PRO A 49 -16.12 -13.01 -3.28
C PRO A 49 -15.37 -12.79 -4.60
N TRP A 50 -15.96 -12.11 -5.56
CA TRP A 50 -15.33 -11.72 -6.82
C TRP A 50 -14.45 -10.47 -6.68
N GLN A 51 -14.69 -9.64 -5.64
CA GLN A 51 -13.96 -8.41 -5.39
C GLN A 51 -12.81 -8.67 -4.44
N LYS A 52 -11.61 -8.20 -4.79
CA LYS A 52 -10.48 -8.14 -3.87
C LYS A 52 -10.58 -6.89 -2.99
N TRP A 53 -10.26 -7.08 -1.72
CA TRP A 53 -10.25 -6.04 -0.71
C TRP A 53 -8.84 -5.84 -0.18
N SER A 54 -8.46 -4.61 0.09
CA SER A 54 -7.16 -4.27 0.66
C SER A 54 -7.30 -3.34 1.87
N THR A 55 -6.31 -3.40 2.75
CA THR A 55 -6.14 -2.51 3.91
C THR A 55 -4.74 -2.66 4.49
N GLY A 56 -4.31 -1.72 5.30
CA GLY A 56 -3.09 -1.90 6.06
C GLY A 56 -2.31 -0.64 6.41
N GLU A 57 -2.51 0.48 5.74
CA GLU A 57 -1.76 1.71 5.98
C GLU A 57 -1.95 2.24 7.41
N HIS A 58 -3.14 2.04 7.98
CA HIS A 58 -3.46 2.39 9.37
C HIS A 58 -3.22 1.25 10.37
N THR A 59 -2.60 0.15 9.93
CA THR A 59 -2.26 -1.00 10.77
C THR A 59 -0.76 -1.13 10.93
N ASN A 60 -0.27 -0.95 12.16
CA ASN A 60 1.16 -1.02 12.44
C ASN A 60 1.55 -2.37 13.02
N THR A 61 2.79 -2.75 12.76
CA THR A 61 3.49 -3.94 13.23
C THR A 61 2.87 -5.28 12.82
N ARG A 62 3.70 -6.34 12.78
CA ARG A 62 3.22 -7.71 12.54
C ARG A 62 2.15 -8.17 13.54
N TYR A 63 2.09 -7.56 14.72
CA TYR A 63 1.09 -7.93 15.72
C TYR A 63 -0.31 -7.42 15.33
N GLY A 64 -0.40 -6.21 14.75
CA GLY A 64 -1.64 -5.70 14.16
C GLY A 64 -2.08 -6.55 12.95
N PHE A 65 -1.15 -6.88 12.07
CA PHE A 65 -1.43 -7.70 10.88
C PHE A 65 -1.74 -9.17 11.18
N ARG A 66 -1.33 -9.70 12.34
CA ARG A 66 -1.46 -11.12 12.68
C ARG A 66 -2.87 -11.68 12.48
N ASN A 67 -3.89 -10.98 12.95
CA ASN A 67 -5.27 -11.43 12.83
C ASN A 67 -5.81 -11.24 11.41
N ILE A 68 -5.46 -10.15 10.75
CA ILE A 68 -5.80 -9.89 9.34
C ILE A 68 -5.31 -11.04 8.45
N ILE A 69 -4.05 -11.42 8.62
CA ILE A 69 -3.39 -12.50 7.87
C ILE A 69 -4.01 -13.86 8.21
N ARG A 70 -4.07 -14.21 9.50
CA ARG A 70 -4.59 -15.50 9.96
C ARG A 70 -6.02 -15.75 9.46
N ASP A 71 -6.86 -14.74 9.57
CA ASP A 71 -8.29 -14.85 9.24
C ASP A 71 -8.56 -14.55 7.75
N ARG A 72 -7.53 -14.15 6.99
CA ARG A 72 -7.64 -13.71 5.58
C ARG A 72 -8.77 -12.70 5.40
N SER A 73 -8.82 -11.71 6.29
CA SER A 73 -9.89 -10.72 6.34
C SER A 73 -9.93 -9.84 5.08
N VAL A 74 -8.78 -9.69 4.41
CA VAL A 74 -8.61 -9.03 3.11
C VAL A 74 -7.76 -9.91 2.18
N ASP A 75 -7.57 -9.47 0.94
CA ASP A 75 -6.79 -10.18 -0.09
C ASP A 75 -5.40 -9.61 -0.26
N ILE A 76 -5.25 -8.31 0.04
CA ILE A 76 -4.01 -7.56 -0.15
C ILE A 76 -3.73 -6.76 1.12
N LEU A 77 -2.47 -6.80 1.55
CA LEU A 77 -1.98 -6.06 2.71
C LEU A 77 -1.17 -4.85 2.25
N GLN A 78 -1.42 -3.69 2.86
CA GLN A 78 -0.79 -2.43 2.48
C GLN A 78 -0.09 -1.76 3.67
N PRO A 79 0.96 -2.42 4.24
CA PRO A 79 1.72 -1.78 5.32
C PRO A 79 2.43 -0.54 4.79
N ASP A 80 2.41 0.55 5.56
CA ASP A 80 3.18 1.74 5.27
C ASP A 80 4.60 1.63 5.83
N LEU A 81 5.61 1.75 4.98
CA LEU A 81 7.00 1.64 5.40
C LEU A 81 7.49 2.87 6.20
N ALA A 82 6.87 4.02 6.02
CA ALA A 82 7.22 5.20 6.83
C ALA A 82 6.80 5.03 8.30
N TYR A 83 5.69 4.31 8.54
CA TYR A 83 5.22 3.99 9.89
C TYR A 83 5.82 2.70 10.46
N ALA A 84 5.80 1.62 9.69
CA ALA A 84 6.23 0.30 10.16
C ALA A 84 7.75 0.13 10.11
N GLY A 85 8.42 0.78 9.17
CA GLY A 85 9.82 0.58 8.86
C GLY A 85 10.10 -0.71 8.07
N MET A 86 11.24 -0.75 7.40
CA MET A 86 11.64 -1.87 6.54
C MET A 86 11.64 -3.21 7.28
N THR A 87 12.25 -3.27 8.46
CA THR A 87 12.38 -4.51 9.23
C THR A 87 11.04 -5.14 9.59
N GLU A 88 10.08 -4.32 9.99
CA GLU A 88 8.76 -4.81 10.38
C GLU A 88 7.95 -5.21 9.15
N THR A 89 8.03 -4.45 8.07
CA THR A 89 7.35 -4.79 6.81
C THR A 89 7.85 -6.11 6.21
N LEU A 90 9.17 -6.39 6.29
CA LEU A 90 9.72 -7.70 5.89
C LEU A 90 9.14 -8.84 6.74
N ARG A 91 8.91 -8.64 8.03
CA ARG A 91 8.28 -9.64 8.91
C ARG A 91 6.79 -9.85 8.55
N ILE A 92 6.08 -8.77 8.23
CA ILE A 92 4.69 -8.83 7.76
C ILE A 92 4.63 -9.62 6.45
N ALA A 93 5.52 -9.33 5.48
CA ALA A 93 5.60 -10.03 4.21
C ALA A 93 5.92 -11.53 4.38
N ALA A 94 6.84 -11.85 5.28
CA ALA A 94 7.16 -13.25 5.60
C ALA A 94 5.95 -14.00 6.20
N MET A 95 5.15 -13.35 7.04
CA MET A 95 3.90 -13.93 7.56
C MET A 95 2.86 -14.06 6.44
N ALA A 96 2.70 -13.02 5.60
CA ALA A 96 1.73 -13.00 4.51
C ALA A 96 2.01 -14.10 3.48
N SER A 97 3.29 -14.35 3.16
CA SER A 97 3.72 -15.37 2.20
C SER A 97 3.27 -16.78 2.61
N ALA A 98 3.23 -17.09 3.91
CA ALA A 98 2.73 -18.37 4.41
C ALA A 98 1.22 -18.56 4.23
N TYR A 99 0.50 -17.50 3.85
CA TYR A 99 -0.95 -17.50 3.61
C TYR A 99 -1.30 -17.13 2.16
N ASP A 100 -0.32 -17.06 1.26
CA ASP A 100 -0.49 -16.66 -0.15
C ASP A 100 -1.16 -15.28 -0.31
N LEU A 101 -0.89 -14.35 0.61
CA LEU A 101 -1.40 -12.99 0.55
C LEU A 101 -0.36 -12.06 -0.11
N MET A 102 -0.84 -11.18 -0.99
CA MET A 102 -0.01 -10.11 -1.56
C MET A 102 0.24 -9.02 -0.52
N VAL A 103 1.44 -8.42 -0.60
CA VAL A 103 1.81 -7.23 0.17
C VAL A 103 2.20 -6.14 -0.82
N ILE A 104 1.36 -5.14 -0.95
CA ILE A 104 1.60 -3.96 -1.78
C ILE A 104 1.74 -2.79 -0.81
N PRO A 105 2.95 -2.29 -0.54
CA PRO A 105 3.13 -1.22 0.43
C PRO A 105 2.31 0.01 0.06
N HIS A 106 1.65 0.58 1.07
CA HIS A 106 1.06 1.90 0.95
C HIS A 106 2.16 2.93 0.73
N CYS A 107 1.82 4.00 0.01
CA CYS A 107 2.72 5.09 -0.32
C CYS A 107 3.84 4.68 -1.28
N SER A 108 4.54 5.66 -1.75
CA SER A 108 5.69 5.51 -2.65
C SER A 108 6.98 5.88 -1.95
N GLY A 109 8.07 5.82 -2.69
CA GLY A 109 9.37 6.26 -2.25
C GLY A 109 10.41 5.16 -2.23
N VAL A 110 11.64 5.56 -2.02
CA VAL A 110 12.81 4.69 -2.16
C VAL A 110 12.75 3.43 -1.31
N TYR A 111 12.18 3.49 -0.08
CA TYR A 111 12.07 2.31 0.78
C TYR A 111 11.02 1.32 0.26
N ALA A 112 9.89 1.81 -0.23
CA ALA A 112 8.83 0.96 -0.78
C ALA A 112 9.32 0.21 -2.02
N TYR A 113 10.05 0.89 -2.91
CA TYR A 113 10.62 0.28 -4.10
C TYR A 113 11.71 -0.74 -3.78
N ASN A 114 12.60 -0.45 -2.82
CA ASN A 114 13.61 -1.40 -2.34
C ASN A 114 12.97 -2.62 -1.68
N PHE A 115 11.90 -2.44 -0.92
CA PHE A 115 11.11 -3.55 -0.40
C PHE A 115 10.50 -4.37 -1.54
N GLY A 116 9.83 -3.73 -2.50
CA GLY A 116 9.16 -4.41 -3.60
C GLY A 116 10.09 -5.28 -4.43
N ILE A 117 11.28 -4.78 -4.81
CA ILE A 117 12.24 -5.56 -5.59
C ILE A 117 12.83 -6.74 -4.80
N SER A 118 12.82 -6.67 -3.47
CA SER A 118 13.33 -7.73 -2.59
C SER A 118 12.27 -8.73 -2.13
N SER A 119 10.98 -8.48 -2.43
CA SER A 119 9.85 -9.25 -1.92
C SER A 119 9.19 -10.09 -3.01
N THR A 120 9.03 -11.38 -2.76
CA THR A 120 8.36 -12.31 -3.69
C THR A 120 6.84 -12.24 -3.65
N VAL A 121 6.26 -11.54 -2.68
CA VAL A 121 4.81 -11.35 -2.53
C VAL A 121 4.35 -9.95 -2.94
N THR A 122 5.25 -9.15 -3.53
CA THR A 122 5.01 -7.77 -3.95
C THR A 122 5.19 -7.67 -5.47
N PRO A 123 4.15 -7.94 -6.26
CA PRO A 123 4.25 -7.94 -7.71
C PRO A 123 4.42 -6.55 -8.34
N PHE A 124 4.07 -5.49 -7.62
CA PHE A 124 4.25 -4.09 -8.00
C PHE A 124 4.22 -3.20 -6.77
N ASN A 125 4.56 -1.91 -6.94
CA ASN A 125 4.49 -0.91 -5.88
C ASN A 125 3.48 0.17 -6.27
N GLU A 126 2.95 0.85 -5.27
CA GLU A 126 2.20 2.07 -5.45
C GLU A 126 3.13 3.23 -5.84
N PHE A 127 2.60 4.18 -6.59
CA PHE A 127 3.24 5.48 -6.82
C PHE A 127 2.22 6.59 -6.62
N ILE A 128 2.45 7.42 -5.62
CA ILE A 128 1.62 8.60 -5.35
C ILE A 128 2.19 9.80 -6.12
N ASN A 129 1.39 10.33 -7.04
CA ASN A 129 1.72 11.54 -7.75
C ASN A 129 1.06 12.75 -7.09
N LEU A 130 1.84 13.66 -6.52
CA LEU A 130 1.32 14.84 -5.84
C LEU A 130 0.86 15.96 -6.79
N HIS A 131 1.00 15.80 -8.10
CA HIS A 131 0.52 16.81 -9.04
C HIS A 131 -1.01 16.75 -9.17
N PRO A 132 -1.75 17.86 -8.94
CA PRO A 132 -3.22 17.86 -8.87
C PRO A 132 -3.91 17.35 -10.13
N THR A 133 -3.32 17.56 -11.30
CA THR A 133 -3.87 17.13 -12.60
C THR A 133 -3.10 15.98 -13.24
N ALA A 134 -2.09 15.45 -12.54
CA ALA A 134 -1.19 14.41 -13.05
C ALA A 134 -0.48 14.72 -14.38
N GLU A 135 -0.45 15.98 -14.81
CA GLU A 135 0.28 16.42 -16.04
C GLU A 135 1.80 16.32 -15.88
N LYS A 136 2.27 16.26 -14.67
CA LYS A 136 3.68 16.07 -14.32
C LYS A 136 3.79 15.00 -13.24
N ILE A 137 4.94 14.37 -13.18
CA ILE A 137 5.26 13.45 -12.08
C ILE A 137 5.90 14.26 -10.96
N VAL A 138 5.26 14.27 -9.80
CA VAL A 138 5.76 14.92 -8.58
C VAL A 138 5.80 13.86 -7.49
N PRO A 139 6.98 13.30 -7.17
CA PRO A 139 7.13 12.27 -6.15
C PRO A 139 6.88 12.84 -4.76
N ILE A 140 6.47 11.98 -3.83
CA ILE A 140 6.06 12.39 -2.48
C ILE A 140 7.21 13.00 -1.66
N PHE A 141 8.43 12.54 -1.85
CA PHE A 141 9.63 13.02 -1.15
C PHE A 141 10.57 13.84 -2.02
N GLY A 142 10.16 14.23 -3.23
CA GLY A 142 11.00 14.89 -4.23
C GLY A 142 11.62 16.22 -3.82
N LYS A 143 11.22 16.78 -2.68
CA LYS A 143 11.91 17.94 -2.09
C LYS A 143 13.02 17.53 -1.13
N ILE A 144 12.86 16.36 -0.47
CA ILE A 144 13.77 15.84 0.55
C ILE A 144 14.94 15.11 -0.11
N PHE A 145 14.68 14.42 -1.22
CA PHE A 145 15.70 13.70 -1.96
C PHE A 145 15.94 14.34 -3.33
N THR A 146 17.20 14.41 -3.72
CA THR A 146 17.60 14.96 -5.04
C THR A 146 17.39 13.95 -6.18
N ASN A 147 17.37 12.65 -5.85
CA ASN A 147 17.37 11.54 -6.79
C ASN A 147 16.25 10.54 -6.52
N GLU A 148 15.09 10.98 -5.99
CA GLU A 148 13.95 10.09 -5.80
C GLU A 148 13.52 9.48 -7.15
N PRO A 149 13.49 8.14 -7.27
CA PRO A 149 13.11 7.49 -8.50
C PRO A 149 11.63 7.76 -8.82
N VAL A 150 11.35 8.04 -10.08
CA VAL A 150 10.00 8.23 -10.59
C VAL A 150 9.69 7.20 -11.68
N PRO A 151 8.43 6.81 -11.87
CA PRO A 151 8.07 5.86 -12.90
C PRO A 151 8.26 6.43 -14.30
N VAL A 152 8.88 5.64 -15.17
CA VAL A 152 8.99 5.87 -16.60
C VAL A 152 8.37 4.69 -17.32
N ASN A 153 7.33 4.93 -18.10
CA ASN A 153 6.55 3.87 -18.78
C ASN A 153 6.02 2.78 -17.82
N GLY A 154 5.67 3.15 -16.59
CA GLY A 154 5.14 2.24 -15.58
C GLY A 154 6.20 1.47 -14.79
N GLU A 155 7.48 1.76 -14.98
CA GLU A 155 8.59 1.10 -14.30
C GLU A 155 9.42 2.09 -13.50
N VAL A 156 9.84 1.69 -12.31
CA VAL A 156 10.80 2.44 -11.47
C VAL A 156 12.13 1.71 -11.48
N THR A 157 13.20 2.42 -11.84
CA THR A 157 14.57 1.91 -11.80
C THR A 157 15.29 2.42 -10.56
N LEU A 158 15.78 1.50 -9.74
CA LEU A 158 16.59 1.84 -8.57
C LEU A 158 18.05 2.08 -8.94
N THR A 159 18.74 2.84 -8.11
CA THR A 159 20.19 3.08 -8.23
C THR A 159 20.97 2.00 -7.50
N ASP A 160 22.25 1.83 -7.85
CA ASP A 160 23.21 0.95 -7.14
C ASP A 160 23.90 1.67 -5.97
N LEU A 161 23.41 2.82 -5.55
CA LEU A 161 23.97 3.55 -4.41
C LEU A 161 23.69 2.81 -3.09
N PRO A 162 24.56 2.97 -2.08
CA PRO A 162 24.38 2.33 -0.77
C PRO A 162 23.07 2.69 -0.08
N GLY A 163 22.61 1.82 0.81
CA GLY A 163 21.36 2.01 1.57
C GLY A 163 20.15 1.87 0.69
N PHE A 164 19.25 2.86 0.71
CA PHE A 164 18.07 2.92 -0.17
C PHE A 164 18.35 3.60 -1.52
N GLY A 165 19.60 4.02 -1.76
CA GLY A 165 19.96 4.72 -2.97
C GLY A 165 19.48 6.18 -3.04
N ALA A 166 19.02 6.73 -1.91
CA ALA A 166 18.55 8.11 -1.81
C ALA A 166 19.67 9.05 -1.37
N GLU A 167 19.68 10.25 -1.95
CA GLU A 167 20.57 11.35 -1.58
C GLU A 167 19.73 12.50 -1.04
N PHE A 168 20.06 12.97 0.17
CA PHE A 168 19.36 14.12 0.75
C PHE A 168 19.64 15.39 -0.04
N ASN A 169 18.65 16.25 -0.09
CA ASN A 169 18.76 17.57 -0.65
C ASN A 169 19.23 18.54 0.44
N ASP A 170 20.50 18.96 0.37
CA ASP A 170 21.12 19.86 1.35
C ASP A 170 20.51 21.28 1.34
N GLU A 171 19.70 21.62 0.33
CA GLU A 171 19.00 22.90 0.25
C GLU A 171 17.69 22.93 1.06
N VAL A 172 17.23 21.79 1.56
CA VAL A 172 16.02 21.71 2.38
C VAL A 172 16.35 21.94 3.84
N GLU A 173 15.83 23.02 4.39
CA GLU A 173 15.89 23.27 5.84
C GLU A 173 14.94 22.29 6.56
N LEU A 174 15.51 21.46 7.44
CA LEU A 174 14.76 20.60 8.33
C LEU A 174 14.57 21.30 9.66
N GLU A 175 13.34 21.50 10.09
CA GLU A 175 13.02 22.00 11.43
C GLU A 175 12.98 20.83 12.42
N GLU A 176 13.58 21.03 13.60
CA GLU A 176 13.39 20.09 14.71
C GLU A 176 11.94 20.23 15.23
N ILE A 177 11.27 19.09 15.41
CA ILE A 177 9.90 18.99 15.92
C ILE A 177 9.95 18.90 17.45
#